data_f619c16f9bc219e8cf508d645794b512
#
_entry.id   f619c16f9bc219e8cf508d645794b512
#
_cell.length_a   1.000
_cell.length_b   1.000
_cell.length_c   1.000
_cell.angle_alpha   90.00
_cell.angle_beta   90.00
_cell.angle_gamma   90.00
#
_symmetry.space_group_name_H-M   'P 1'
#
loop_
_entity.id
_entity.type
_entity.pdbx_description
1 polymer ?
#
loop_
_entity_poly.entity_id
_entity_poly.type
_entity_poly.pdbx_seq_one_letter_code
_entity_poly.pdbx_strand_id
1 'polypeptide(L)'
;TWCVLAMLSVKPRKVSQARPLTTIRKVTGRKIYFYCALILTLTTILLLASGSSLLTMALDNDKTIPFGTLITWTGMISLPMTIYWGIKELRKPSSKLNRILSGVLKIIIVLGILWVPISYLLAGNLSFSFSENETFQGGQTAMRWFWRLSYGIVIGAILTIIIYWISLIFRKK
;
A
#
# COMPACT_ATOMS: atom_id res chain seq x y z
N THR A 1 -21.62 23.26 -66.84
CA THR A 1 -22.11 23.65 -65.51
C THR A 1 -22.00 22.53 -64.42
N TRP A 2 -21.23 21.50 -64.70
CA TRP A 2 -21.06 20.33 -63.75
C TRP A 2 -19.69 20.27 -63.04
N CYS A 3 -18.78 21.24 -63.24
CA CYS A 3 -17.41 21.22 -62.70
C CYS A 3 -17.22 21.97 -61.37
N VAL A 4 -18.21 22.67 -60.82
CA VAL A 4 -18.07 23.51 -59.62
C VAL A 4 -18.51 22.83 -58.33
N LEU A 5 -19.25 21.68 -58.40
CA LEU A 5 -19.77 21.00 -57.24
C LEU A 5 -18.85 19.92 -56.60
N ALA A 6 -17.67 19.64 -57.26
CA ALA A 6 -16.72 18.63 -56.78
C ALA A 6 -15.66 19.16 -55.78
N MET A 7 -15.62 20.46 -55.49
CA MET A 7 -14.58 21.05 -54.63
C MET A 7 -14.98 21.34 -53.16
N LEU A 8 -16.17 20.99 -52.73
CA LEU A 8 -16.64 21.29 -51.34
C LEU A 8 -16.78 20.09 -50.39
N SER A 9 -16.22 18.91 -50.78
CA SER A 9 -16.17 17.78 -49.85
C SER A 9 -14.77 17.58 -49.27
N VAL A 10 -14.20 18.61 -48.67
CA VAL A 10 -13.04 18.46 -47.80
C VAL A 10 -13.53 18.00 -46.44
N LYS A 11 -13.46 16.68 -46.21
CA LYS A 11 -13.72 16.06 -44.91
C LYS A 11 -12.81 16.68 -43.88
N PRO A 12 -13.31 17.31 -42.79
CA PRO A 12 -12.43 17.95 -41.80
C PRO A 12 -11.52 16.90 -41.20
N ARG A 13 -10.22 17.08 -41.33
CA ARG A 13 -9.18 16.32 -40.63
C ARG A 13 -9.49 16.39 -39.16
N LYS A 14 -9.80 15.26 -38.52
CA LYS A 14 -9.87 15.17 -37.05
C LYS A 14 -8.54 15.69 -36.49
N VAL A 15 -8.56 16.91 -35.99
CA VAL A 15 -7.45 17.47 -35.19
C VAL A 15 -7.28 16.52 -34.03
N SER A 16 -6.13 15.84 -34.00
CA SER A 16 -5.71 14.99 -32.89
C SER A 16 -5.74 15.87 -31.63
N GLN A 17 -6.76 15.68 -30.80
CA GLN A 17 -6.83 16.40 -29.53
C GLN A 17 -5.58 16.04 -28.73
N ALA A 18 -4.68 17.00 -28.61
CA ALA A 18 -3.53 16.92 -27.73
C ALA A 18 -4.02 16.57 -26.33
N ARG A 19 -3.55 15.43 -25.79
CA ARG A 19 -3.93 14.99 -24.44
C ARG A 19 -3.57 16.08 -23.46
N PRO A 20 -4.51 16.58 -22.63
CA PRO A 20 -4.24 17.71 -21.76
C PRO A 20 -3.06 17.38 -20.83
N LEU A 21 -2.10 18.29 -20.72
CA LEU A 21 -0.88 18.18 -19.91
C LEU A 21 -1.16 17.75 -18.46
N THR A 22 -2.33 18.09 -17.92
CA THR A 22 -2.81 17.67 -16.61
C THR A 22 -2.98 16.16 -16.47
N THR A 23 -3.33 15.46 -17.56
CA THR A 23 -3.47 13.98 -17.58
C THR A 23 -2.11 13.30 -17.51
N ILE A 24 -1.10 13.85 -18.18
CA ILE A 24 0.27 13.34 -18.19
C ILE A 24 0.89 13.48 -16.78
N ARG A 25 0.72 14.64 -16.15
CA ARG A 25 1.21 14.90 -14.79
C ARG A 25 0.59 13.95 -13.74
N LYS A 26 -0.72 13.66 -13.86
CA LYS A 26 -1.42 12.73 -12.97
C LYS A 26 -0.97 11.27 -13.13
N VAL A 27 -0.62 10.85 -14.34
CA VAL A 27 -0.13 9.48 -14.62
C VAL A 27 1.30 9.30 -14.08
N THR A 28 2.15 10.32 -14.21
CA THR A 28 3.52 10.29 -13.71
C THR A 28 3.55 10.19 -12.18
N GLY A 29 2.78 11.02 -11.47
CA GLY A 29 2.71 10.98 -10.01
C GLY A 29 2.30 9.60 -9.45
N ARG A 30 1.31 8.94 -10.09
CA ARG A 30 0.86 7.60 -9.65
C ARG A 30 1.92 6.52 -9.76
N LYS A 31 2.73 6.55 -10.80
CA LYS A 31 3.85 5.61 -10.97
C LYS A 31 4.89 5.83 -9.87
N ILE A 32 5.19 7.07 -9.54
CA ILE A 32 6.12 7.42 -8.47
C ILE A 32 5.63 6.84 -7.13
N TYR A 33 4.38 7.07 -6.74
CA TYR A 33 3.83 6.51 -5.50
C TYR A 33 3.90 4.98 -5.45
N PHE A 34 3.61 4.31 -6.57
CA PHE A 34 3.72 2.86 -6.66
C PHE A 34 5.16 2.39 -6.45
N TYR A 35 6.12 2.95 -7.19
CA TYR A 35 7.51 2.53 -7.08
C TYR A 35 8.11 2.87 -5.71
N CYS A 36 7.80 4.03 -5.13
CA CYS A 36 8.23 4.37 -3.78
C CYS A 36 7.69 3.35 -2.75
N ALA A 37 6.40 3.05 -2.79
CA ALA A 37 5.79 2.08 -1.89
C ALA A 37 6.39 0.67 -2.10
N LEU A 38 6.63 0.26 -3.35
CA LEU A 38 7.24 -1.02 -3.68
C LEU A 38 8.67 -1.13 -3.12
N ILE A 39 9.50 -0.12 -3.34
CA ILE A 39 10.88 -0.08 -2.83
C ILE A 39 10.86 -0.16 -1.30
N LEU A 40 10.03 0.64 -0.63
CA LEU A 40 9.90 0.61 0.83
C LEU A 40 9.47 -0.77 1.32
N THR A 41 8.50 -1.41 0.66
CA THR A 41 8.04 -2.77 1.01
C THR A 41 9.17 -3.77 0.88
N LEU A 42 9.89 -3.76 -0.26
CA LEU A 42 11.00 -4.69 -0.50
C LEU A 42 12.13 -4.48 0.49
N THR A 43 12.51 -3.22 0.77
CA THR A 43 13.54 -2.89 1.76
C THR A 43 13.15 -3.38 3.16
N THR A 44 11.90 -3.16 3.56
CA THR A 44 11.40 -3.66 4.86
C THR A 44 11.47 -5.17 4.95
N ILE A 45 11.02 -5.89 3.92
CA ILE A 45 11.05 -7.36 3.89
C ILE A 45 12.50 -7.86 3.98
N LEU A 46 13.42 -7.28 3.21
CA LEU A 46 14.83 -7.65 3.22
C LEU A 46 15.47 -7.43 4.58
N LEU A 47 15.24 -6.28 5.21
CA LEU A 47 15.79 -5.97 6.54
C LEU A 47 15.23 -6.88 7.63
N LEU A 48 13.93 -7.14 7.63
CA LEU A 48 13.31 -8.04 8.60
C LEU A 48 13.75 -9.49 8.38
N ALA A 49 13.85 -9.96 7.13
CA ALA A 49 14.26 -11.31 6.81
C ALA A 49 15.75 -11.57 7.08
N SER A 50 16.62 -10.55 6.92
CA SER A 50 18.04 -10.65 7.20
C SER A 50 18.39 -10.63 8.69
N GLY A 51 17.45 -10.29 9.57
CA GLY A 51 17.71 -10.10 11.00
C GLY A 51 18.79 -9.05 11.28
N SER A 52 18.85 -8.01 10.44
CA SER A 52 19.91 -7.00 10.49
C SER A 52 20.00 -6.35 11.86
N SER A 53 21.24 -6.15 12.36
CA SER A 53 21.52 -5.40 13.58
C SER A 53 20.98 -3.95 13.56
N LEU A 54 20.69 -3.42 12.37
CA LEU A 54 20.03 -2.13 12.22
C LEU A 54 18.64 -2.10 12.88
N LEU A 55 17.96 -3.23 13.02
CA LEU A 55 16.61 -3.29 13.61
C LEU A 55 16.64 -2.98 15.12
N THR A 56 17.70 -3.38 15.82
CA THR A 56 17.90 -3.14 17.26
C THR A 56 18.64 -1.84 17.55
N MET A 57 19.15 -1.15 16.52
CA MET A 57 19.83 0.11 16.68
C MET A 57 18.87 1.17 17.22
N ALA A 58 19.26 1.86 18.29
CA ALA A 58 18.46 2.91 18.89
C ALA A 58 18.46 4.18 18.01
N LEU A 59 17.30 4.81 17.91
CA LEU A 59 17.10 6.05 17.17
C LEU A 59 17.35 7.29 18.05
N ASP A 60 17.20 7.11 19.35
CA ASP A 60 17.30 8.15 20.35
C ASP A 60 18.45 7.89 21.36
N ASN A 61 18.87 8.94 22.05
CA ASN A 61 19.93 8.87 23.06
C ASN A 61 19.54 8.00 24.28
N ASP A 62 18.25 7.93 24.58
CA ASP A 62 17.71 7.16 25.70
C ASP A 62 17.48 5.68 25.34
N LYS A 63 17.80 5.29 24.11
CA LYS A 63 17.65 3.92 23.58
C LYS A 63 16.24 3.35 23.68
N THR A 64 15.21 4.20 23.65
CA THR A 64 13.81 3.81 23.85
C THR A 64 13.12 3.43 22.54
N ILE A 65 13.63 3.92 21.40
CA ILE A 65 13.02 3.70 20.09
C ILE A 65 13.98 2.95 19.18
N PRO A 66 13.78 1.63 18.97
CA PRO A 66 14.56 0.87 17.99
C PRO A 66 14.18 1.25 16.56
N PHE A 67 15.18 1.29 15.68
CA PHE A 67 14.96 1.58 14.26
C PHE A 67 14.03 0.56 13.59
N GLY A 68 14.00 -0.68 14.07
CA GLY A 68 13.10 -1.74 13.64
C GLY A 68 11.62 -1.39 13.76
N THR A 69 11.22 -0.60 14.77
CA THR A 69 9.85 -0.11 14.92
C THR A 69 9.44 0.74 13.72
N LEU A 70 10.28 1.69 13.28
CA LEU A 70 10.00 2.55 12.12
C LEU A 70 10.02 1.76 10.81
N ILE A 71 10.96 0.82 10.66
CA ILE A 71 11.02 -0.04 9.49
C ILE A 71 9.76 -0.87 9.38
N THR A 72 9.33 -1.52 10.47
CA THR A 72 8.13 -2.34 10.50
C THR A 72 6.89 -1.49 10.21
N TRP A 73 6.77 -0.32 10.83
CA TRP A 73 5.65 0.60 10.57
C TRP A 73 5.60 1.03 9.11
N THR A 74 6.73 1.41 8.53
CA THR A 74 6.82 1.75 7.11
C THR A 74 6.38 0.59 6.23
N GLY A 75 6.75 -0.65 6.56
CA GLY A 75 6.32 -1.86 5.88
C GLY A 75 4.82 -2.12 5.97
N MET A 76 4.24 -1.93 7.17
CA MET A 76 2.79 -2.09 7.40
C MET A 76 1.94 -1.14 6.55
N ILE A 77 2.46 0.05 6.24
CA ILE A 77 1.79 1.03 5.39
C ILE A 77 2.09 0.77 3.91
N SER A 78 3.37 0.54 3.57
CA SER A 78 3.82 0.46 2.19
C SER A 78 3.31 -0.79 1.45
N LEU A 79 3.18 -1.93 2.14
CA LEU A 79 2.68 -3.17 1.56
C LEU A 79 1.26 -3.03 0.98
N PRO A 80 0.23 -2.65 1.76
CA PRO A 80 -1.11 -2.47 1.21
C PRO A 80 -1.19 -1.28 0.24
N MET A 81 -0.37 -0.23 0.40
CA MET A 81 -0.29 0.86 -0.56
C MET A 81 0.26 0.42 -1.91
N THR A 82 1.26 -0.47 -1.93
CA THR A 82 1.80 -1.05 -3.17
C THR A 82 0.71 -1.80 -3.93
N ILE A 83 -0.11 -2.60 -3.25
CA ILE A 83 -1.23 -3.31 -3.85
C ILE A 83 -2.27 -2.32 -4.38
N TYR A 84 -2.64 -1.31 -3.59
CA TYR A 84 -3.63 -0.31 -3.95
C TYR A 84 -3.21 0.51 -5.18
N TRP A 85 -1.96 0.98 -5.22
CA TRP A 85 -1.47 1.77 -6.36
C TRP A 85 -1.11 0.91 -7.57
N GLY A 86 -0.71 -0.35 -7.38
CA GLY A 86 -0.39 -1.29 -8.44
C GLY A 86 -1.61 -1.73 -9.25
N ILE A 87 -2.74 -2.01 -8.59
CA ILE A 87 -3.93 -2.57 -9.22
C ILE A 87 -4.95 -1.47 -9.55
N LYS A 88 -5.18 -1.24 -10.85
CA LYS A 88 -6.11 -0.20 -11.34
C LYS A 88 -7.55 -0.46 -10.90
N GLU A 89 -7.98 -1.72 -10.92
CA GLU A 89 -9.34 -2.16 -10.58
C GLU A 89 -9.68 -1.96 -9.09
N LEU A 90 -8.70 -2.00 -8.20
CA LEU A 90 -8.90 -1.71 -6.77
C LEU A 90 -9.04 -0.21 -6.50
N ARG A 91 -8.45 0.65 -7.35
CA ARG A 91 -8.62 2.10 -7.26
C ARG A 91 -9.91 2.62 -7.87
N LYS A 92 -10.33 1.99 -8.98
CA LYS A 92 -11.59 2.30 -9.69
C LYS A 92 -12.37 1.00 -9.90
N PRO A 93 -13.03 0.52 -8.85
CA PRO A 93 -13.71 -0.76 -8.89
C PRO A 93 -14.90 -0.71 -9.84
N SER A 94 -14.93 -1.62 -10.82
CA SER A 94 -16.03 -1.82 -11.77
C SER A 94 -16.98 -2.93 -11.34
N SER A 95 -16.54 -3.88 -10.49
CA SER A 95 -17.36 -4.98 -9.99
C SER A 95 -17.64 -4.85 -8.49
N LYS A 96 -18.70 -5.54 -8.00
CA LYS A 96 -19.02 -5.59 -6.55
C LYS A 96 -17.84 -6.15 -5.75
N LEU A 97 -17.20 -7.23 -6.22
CA LEU A 97 -16.04 -7.84 -5.55
C LEU A 97 -14.87 -6.85 -5.44
N ASN A 98 -14.51 -6.19 -6.54
CA ASN A 98 -13.41 -5.22 -6.52
C ASN A 98 -13.70 -4.03 -5.60
N ARG A 99 -14.98 -3.66 -5.42
CA ARG A 99 -15.39 -2.63 -4.48
C ARG A 99 -15.17 -3.06 -3.03
N ILE A 100 -15.53 -4.31 -2.70
CA ILE A 100 -15.30 -4.89 -1.36
C ILE A 100 -13.79 -4.98 -1.10
N LEU A 101 -13.01 -5.56 -2.01
CA LEU A 101 -11.56 -5.67 -1.86
C LEU A 101 -10.88 -4.30 -1.71
N SER A 102 -11.33 -3.29 -2.47
CA SER A 102 -10.87 -1.91 -2.33
C SER A 102 -11.20 -1.33 -0.96
N GLY A 103 -12.39 -1.61 -0.43
CA GLY A 103 -12.80 -1.19 0.92
C GLY A 103 -11.94 -1.83 2.00
N VAL A 104 -11.78 -3.15 1.95
CA VAL A 104 -10.91 -3.91 2.87
C VAL A 104 -9.48 -3.37 2.84
N LEU A 105 -8.92 -3.16 1.65
CA LEU A 105 -7.55 -2.66 1.51
C LEU A 105 -7.37 -1.25 2.09
N LYS A 106 -8.37 -0.38 1.96
CA LYS A 106 -8.35 0.96 2.59
C LYS A 106 -8.37 0.86 4.12
N ILE A 107 -9.18 -0.05 4.68
CA ILE A 107 -9.20 -0.31 6.13
C ILE A 107 -7.82 -0.80 6.58
N ILE A 108 -7.20 -1.72 5.85
CA ILE A 108 -5.86 -2.23 6.15
C ILE A 108 -4.82 -1.11 6.12
N ILE A 109 -4.89 -0.17 5.15
CA ILE A 109 -4.00 1.00 5.11
C ILE A 109 -4.19 1.87 6.36
N VAL A 110 -5.43 2.15 6.75
CA VAL A 110 -5.73 2.93 7.96
C VAL A 110 -5.19 2.22 9.21
N LEU A 111 -5.40 0.91 9.33
CA LEU A 111 -4.84 0.11 10.44
C LEU A 111 -3.31 0.12 10.43
N GLY A 112 -2.68 0.08 9.27
CA GLY A 112 -1.23 0.21 9.13
C GLY A 112 -0.71 1.57 9.62
N ILE A 113 -1.42 2.65 9.30
CA ILE A 113 -1.08 3.99 9.80
C ILE A 113 -1.25 4.06 11.33
N LEU A 114 -2.31 3.48 11.85
CA LEU A 114 -2.63 3.44 13.28
C LEU A 114 -1.84 2.38 14.05
N TRP A 115 -1.02 1.56 13.38
CA TRP A 115 -0.31 0.46 14.02
C TRP A 115 0.59 0.93 15.17
N VAL A 116 1.38 2.00 14.98
CA VAL A 116 2.25 2.54 16.05
C VAL A 116 1.43 3.05 17.25
N PRO A 117 0.44 3.96 17.13
CA PRO A 117 -0.31 4.41 18.28
C PRO A 117 -1.08 3.30 19.00
N ILE A 118 -1.67 2.34 18.27
CA ILE A 118 -2.36 1.20 18.88
C ILE A 118 -1.36 0.30 19.61
N SER A 119 -0.22 0.00 18.98
CA SER A 119 0.82 -0.83 19.60
C SER A 119 1.42 -0.18 20.82
N TYR A 120 1.63 1.15 20.80
CA TYR A 120 2.04 1.92 21.99
C TYR A 120 1.04 1.82 23.13
N LEU A 121 -0.26 1.94 22.86
CA LEU A 121 -1.30 1.77 23.87
C LEU A 121 -1.34 0.37 24.48
N LEU A 122 -0.97 -0.66 23.71
CA LEU A 122 -0.93 -2.05 24.16
C LEU A 122 0.36 -2.38 24.92
N ALA A 123 1.49 -1.90 24.42
CA ALA A 123 2.81 -2.21 24.97
C ALA A 123 3.29 -1.22 26.05
N GLY A 124 2.85 0.04 25.97
CA GLY A 124 3.33 1.12 26.84
C GLY A 124 4.71 1.67 26.50
N ASN A 125 5.31 1.18 25.40
CA ASN A 125 6.61 1.60 24.89
C ASN A 125 6.62 1.54 23.37
N LEU A 126 7.71 2.01 22.73
CA LEU A 126 7.92 1.98 21.28
C LEU A 126 8.93 0.90 20.83
N SER A 127 9.47 0.13 21.75
CA SER A 127 10.42 -0.94 21.42
C SER A 127 9.75 -2.19 20.86
N PHE A 128 8.50 -2.44 21.22
CA PHE A 128 7.67 -3.59 20.79
C PHE A 128 8.44 -4.92 20.85
N SER A 129 8.85 -5.45 19.67
CA SER A 129 9.54 -6.74 19.55
C SER A 129 11.03 -6.63 19.24
N PHE A 130 11.65 -5.46 19.46
CA PHE A 130 13.04 -5.21 19.13
C PHE A 130 13.94 -4.99 20.34
N SER A 131 13.41 -5.14 21.57
CA SER A 131 14.14 -5.04 22.82
C SER A 131 14.07 -6.35 23.59
N GLU A 132 15.14 -6.71 24.30
CA GLU A 132 15.17 -7.92 25.15
C GLU A 132 14.28 -7.82 26.39
N ASN A 133 13.98 -6.60 26.84
CA ASN A 133 13.19 -6.31 28.04
C ASN A 133 11.75 -5.92 27.74
N GLU A 134 11.10 -6.63 26.83
CA GLU A 134 9.74 -6.30 26.42
C GLU A 134 8.69 -6.71 27.44
N THR A 135 8.09 -5.73 28.05
CA THR A 135 6.90 -5.93 28.88
C THR A 135 5.72 -5.16 28.27
N PHE A 136 4.69 -5.89 27.87
CA PHE A 136 3.41 -5.29 27.49
C PHE A 136 2.66 -4.89 28.77
N GLN A 137 2.29 -3.61 28.92
CA GLN A 137 1.56 -3.11 30.10
C GLN A 137 0.27 -3.88 30.36
N GLY A 138 -0.47 -4.26 29.31
CA GLY A 138 -1.67 -5.10 29.40
C GLY A 138 -1.38 -6.61 29.49
N GLY A 139 -0.11 -7.01 29.72
CA GLY A 139 0.32 -8.39 29.84
C GLY A 139 0.06 -9.22 28.56
N GLN A 140 -0.16 -10.53 28.74
CA GLN A 140 -0.35 -11.45 27.62
C GLN A 140 -1.56 -11.14 26.74
N THR A 141 -2.59 -10.49 27.28
CA THR A 141 -3.78 -10.12 26.50
C THR A 141 -3.44 -9.01 25.51
N ALA A 142 -2.72 -7.97 25.93
CA ALA A 142 -2.26 -6.91 25.06
C ALA A 142 -1.30 -7.42 24.01
N MET A 143 -0.36 -8.30 24.38
CA MET A 143 0.57 -8.96 23.46
C MET A 143 -0.17 -9.77 22.38
N ARG A 144 -1.20 -10.54 22.73
CA ARG A 144 -2.04 -11.26 21.76
C ARG A 144 -2.73 -10.31 20.77
N TRP A 145 -3.26 -9.16 21.25
CA TRP A 145 -3.88 -8.17 20.37
C TRP A 145 -2.88 -7.49 19.45
N PHE A 146 -1.69 -7.16 19.95
CA PHE A 146 -0.58 -6.64 19.14
C PHE A 146 -0.24 -7.57 17.96
N TRP A 147 -0.05 -8.86 18.23
CA TRP A 147 0.27 -9.83 17.18
C TRP A 147 -0.90 -10.04 16.21
N ARG A 148 -2.15 -10.10 16.71
CA ARG A 148 -3.33 -10.19 15.84
C ARG A 148 -3.46 -8.98 14.92
N LEU A 149 -3.22 -7.77 15.40
CA LEU A 149 -3.23 -6.57 14.59
C LEU A 149 -2.12 -6.62 13.54
N SER A 150 -0.88 -6.92 13.93
CA SER A 150 0.27 -6.95 13.05
C SER A 150 0.13 -7.99 11.94
N TYR A 151 -0.17 -9.23 12.30
CA TYR A 151 -0.42 -10.29 11.30
C TYR A 151 -1.69 -10.03 10.49
N GLY A 152 -2.72 -9.46 11.09
CA GLY A 152 -3.97 -9.13 10.40
C GLY A 152 -3.76 -8.14 9.26
N ILE A 153 -2.91 -7.13 9.45
CA ILE A 153 -2.55 -6.16 8.40
C ILE A 153 -1.83 -6.87 7.23
N VAL A 154 -0.80 -7.66 7.53
CA VAL A 154 0.02 -8.32 6.51
C VAL A 154 -0.80 -9.39 5.76
N ILE A 155 -1.43 -10.31 6.50
CA ILE A 155 -2.22 -11.39 5.92
C ILE A 155 -3.41 -10.82 5.15
N GLY A 156 -4.09 -9.82 5.68
CA GLY A 156 -5.21 -9.15 5.01
C GLY A 156 -4.81 -8.52 3.68
N ALA A 157 -3.64 -7.88 3.62
CA ALA A 157 -3.10 -7.33 2.38
C ALA A 157 -2.79 -8.44 1.34
N ILE A 158 -2.13 -9.53 1.79
CA ILE A 158 -1.80 -10.68 0.93
C ILE A 158 -3.07 -11.38 0.44
N LEU A 159 -4.04 -11.64 1.31
CA LEU A 159 -5.32 -12.25 0.93
C LEU A 159 -6.07 -11.39 -0.08
N THR A 160 -6.02 -10.07 0.05
CA THR A 160 -6.66 -9.16 -0.92
C THR A 160 -6.10 -9.36 -2.33
N ILE A 161 -4.78 -9.49 -2.49
CA ILE A 161 -4.17 -9.72 -3.81
C ILE A 161 -4.45 -11.13 -4.33
N ILE A 162 -4.44 -12.14 -3.47
CA ILE A 162 -4.75 -13.53 -3.85
C ILE A 162 -6.19 -13.64 -4.36
N ILE A 163 -7.16 -13.11 -3.61
CA ILE A 163 -8.58 -13.12 -4.00
C ILE A 163 -8.78 -12.35 -5.31
N TYR A 164 -8.09 -11.22 -5.47
CA TYR A 164 -8.12 -10.46 -6.73
C TYR A 164 -7.62 -11.32 -7.91
N TRP A 165 -6.49 -12.02 -7.79
CA TRP A 165 -5.95 -12.87 -8.85
C TRP A 165 -6.88 -14.06 -9.17
N ILE A 166 -7.40 -14.72 -8.15
CA ILE A 166 -8.39 -15.79 -8.32
C ILE A 166 -9.60 -15.25 -9.10
N SER A 167 -10.10 -14.07 -8.76
CA SER A 167 -11.23 -13.45 -9.46
C SER A 167 -10.98 -13.15 -10.94
N LEU A 168 -9.72 -12.89 -11.32
CA LEU A 168 -9.33 -12.69 -12.71
C LEU A 168 -9.42 -13.99 -13.53
N ILE A 169 -9.08 -15.13 -12.91
CA ILE A 169 -9.15 -16.45 -13.56
C ILE A 169 -10.61 -16.79 -13.91
N PHE A 170 -11.52 -16.58 -12.95
CA PHE A 170 -12.96 -16.84 -13.18
C PHE A 170 -13.63 -15.84 -14.12
N ARG A 171 -13.10 -14.64 -14.27
CA ARG A 171 -13.66 -13.61 -15.16
C ARG A 171 -13.29 -13.82 -16.63
N LYS A 172 -12.26 -14.60 -16.92
CA LYS A 172 -11.83 -14.92 -18.30
C LYS A 172 -12.62 -16.07 -18.94
N LYS A 173 -13.46 -16.76 -18.20
CA LYS A 173 -14.42 -17.75 -18.71
C LYS A 173 -15.78 -17.10 -18.89
#